data_eaa71be764b1795726fcfc9f75abf700
#
_entry.id   eaa71be764b1795726fcfc9f75abf700
#
_cell.length_a   1.000
_cell.length_b   1.000
_cell.length_c   1.000
_cell.angle_alpha   90.00
_cell.angle_beta   90.00
_cell.angle_gamma   90.00
#
_symmetry.space_group_name_H-M   'P 1'
#
loop_
_entity.id
_entity.type
_entity.pdbx_description
1 polymer ?
#
loop_
_entity_poly.entity_id
_entity_poly.type
_entity_poly.pdbx_seq_one_letter_code
_entity_poly.pdbx_strand_id
1 'polypeptide(L)'
;ALKKHEQDYYIYNHELIDFVSKEPNTMTYPFYQLQQELDIDIVTSDDGNLRIYTWDTQRGGTMIIWGTIMQYRTKDTIYTIANDDIDLEGKIDRSDTVIIDTYVLDIHKIYDSHRQPIYLLYSVFPISSMMGMYFISAIRIGENRLEPAYILLEEDGHYDYIIYVEGNNNWKDVFLYDDTNLSVYVVDSIEVGNYYRHYRFDGERMQYIGMSKQ
;
A
#
# COMPACT_ATOMS: atom_id res chain seq x y z
N ALA A 1 -13.30 -10.45 -29.84
CA ALA A 1 -13.58 -10.81 -28.44
C ALA A 1 -12.60 -10.12 -27.50
N LEU A 2 -11.27 -10.23 -27.68
CA LEU A 2 -10.26 -9.58 -26.84
C LEU A 2 -10.44 -8.05 -26.73
N LYS A 3 -10.62 -7.34 -27.86
CA LYS A 3 -10.80 -5.88 -27.86
C LYS A 3 -12.06 -5.39 -27.12
N LYS A 4 -13.10 -6.21 -27.03
CA LYS A 4 -14.31 -5.84 -26.29
C LYS A 4 -14.06 -5.98 -24.76
N HIS A 5 -13.34 -7.01 -24.34
CA HIS A 5 -12.96 -7.18 -22.93
C HIS A 5 -12.07 -6.03 -22.43
N GLU A 6 -11.03 -5.64 -23.16
CA GLU A 6 -10.17 -4.52 -22.79
C GLU A 6 -10.96 -3.20 -22.66
N GLN A 7 -11.93 -2.96 -23.53
CA GLN A 7 -12.76 -1.77 -23.51
C GLN A 7 -13.75 -1.78 -22.31
N ASP A 8 -14.27 -2.95 -21.96
CA ASP A 8 -15.16 -3.09 -20.81
C ASP A 8 -14.40 -2.81 -19.49
N TYR A 9 -13.18 -3.35 -19.30
CA TYR A 9 -12.35 -3.07 -18.11
C TYR A 9 -11.94 -1.60 -17.99
N TYR A 10 -11.60 -0.96 -19.10
CA TYR A 10 -11.29 0.47 -19.12
C TYR A 10 -12.45 1.32 -18.60
N ILE A 11 -13.67 1.00 -19.01
CA ILE A 11 -14.89 1.69 -18.54
C ILE A 11 -15.08 1.47 -17.03
N TYR A 12 -14.92 0.26 -16.52
CA TYR A 12 -15.09 -0.05 -15.10
C TYR A 12 -14.09 0.70 -14.22
N ASN A 13 -12.83 0.78 -14.62
CA ASN A 13 -11.81 1.49 -13.86
C ASN A 13 -12.18 2.98 -13.71
N HIS A 14 -12.58 3.63 -14.79
CA HIS A 14 -13.00 5.03 -14.76
C HIS A 14 -14.27 5.26 -13.94
N GLU A 15 -15.26 4.39 -14.07
CA GLU A 15 -16.50 4.48 -13.31
C GLU A 15 -16.25 4.31 -11.81
N LEU A 16 -15.37 3.39 -11.42
CA LEU A 16 -14.98 3.20 -10.01
C LEU A 16 -14.28 4.43 -9.46
N ILE A 17 -13.28 4.95 -10.16
CA ILE A 17 -12.56 6.15 -9.77
C ILE A 17 -13.51 7.35 -9.64
N ASP A 18 -14.37 7.55 -10.63
CA ASP A 18 -15.33 8.65 -10.64
C ASP A 18 -16.34 8.53 -9.48
N PHE A 19 -16.85 7.32 -9.24
CA PHE A 19 -17.75 7.03 -8.14
C PHE A 19 -17.10 7.29 -6.78
N VAL A 20 -15.92 6.70 -6.53
CA VAL A 20 -15.21 6.86 -5.26
C VAL A 20 -14.82 8.32 -5.02
N SER A 21 -14.48 9.06 -6.08
CA SER A 21 -14.11 10.48 -5.97
C SER A 21 -15.28 11.40 -5.66
N LYS A 22 -16.49 11.04 -6.08
CA LYS A 22 -17.69 11.87 -5.88
C LYS A 22 -18.47 11.55 -4.61
N GLU A 23 -18.30 10.33 -4.08
CA GLU A 23 -19.09 9.83 -2.96
C GLU A 23 -18.25 9.66 -1.69
N PRO A 24 -18.14 10.67 -0.83
CA PRO A 24 -17.32 10.62 0.40
C PRO A 24 -17.67 9.46 1.34
N ASN A 25 -18.92 8.97 1.30
CA ASN A 25 -19.36 7.83 2.11
C ASN A 25 -18.63 6.53 1.74
N THR A 26 -18.02 6.47 0.57
CA THR A 26 -17.18 5.33 0.16
C THR A 26 -16.00 5.10 1.10
N MET A 27 -15.56 6.10 1.83
CA MET A 27 -14.51 6.01 2.83
C MET A 27 -14.84 5.03 3.97
N THR A 28 -16.11 4.74 4.23
CA THR A 28 -16.55 3.88 5.33
C THR A 28 -17.45 2.72 4.89
N TYR A 29 -17.93 2.74 3.67
CA TYR A 29 -18.81 1.68 3.16
C TYR A 29 -18.02 0.39 2.89
N PRO A 30 -18.47 -0.79 3.35
CA PRO A 30 -17.65 -2.01 3.32
C PRO A 30 -17.46 -2.65 1.94
N PHE A 31 -18.33 -2.37 0.97
CA PHE A 31 -18.25 -2.87 -0.42
C PHE A 31 -18.08 -4.39 -0.59
N TYR A 32 -18.70 -5.22 0.24
CA TYR A 32 -18.55 -6.68 0.18
C TYR A 32 -18.83 -7.28 -1.21
N GLN A 33 -19.85 -6.78 -1.92
CA GLN A 33 -20.16 -7.26 -3.26
C GLN A 33 -19.09 -6.86 -4.26
N LEU A 34 -18.62 -5.62 -4.19
CA LEU A 34 -17.58 -5.11 -5.09
C LEU A 34 -16.29 -5.93 -4.97
N GLN A 35 -15.88 -6.24 -3.74
CA GLN A 35 -14.70 -7.06 -3.48
C GLN A 35 -14.84 -8.48 -4.05
N GLN A 36 -16.03 -9.06 -3.99
CA GLN A 36 -16.28 -10.43 -4.48
C GLN A 36 -16.45 -10.52 -5.99
N GLU A 37 -17.09 -9.52 -6.61
CA GLU A 37 -17.46 -9.56 -8.02
C GLU A 37 -16.37 -8.99 -8.94
N LEU A 38 -15.60 -8.01 -8.47
CA LEU A 38 -14.60 -7.29 -9.27
C LEU A 38 -13.15 -7.54 -8.83
N ASP A 39 -12.93 -8.44 -7.89
CA ASP A 39 -11.58 -8.76 -7.37
C ASP A 39 -10.81 -7.50 -6.93
N ILE A 40 -11.51 -6.63 -6.22
CA ILE A 40 -10.95 -5.39 -5.68
C ILE A 40 -10.68 -5.58 -4.20
N ASP A 41 -9.44 -5.43 -3.79
CA ASP A 41 -9.10 -5.41 -2.38
C ASP A 41 -9.19 -4.01 -1.80
N ILE A 42 -9.70 -3.94 -0.58
CA ILE A 42 -9.91 -2.67 0.12
C ILE A 42 -9.32 -2.79 1.52
N VAL A 43 -8.28 -2.01 1.76
CA VAL A 43 -7.62 -1.93 3.06
C VAL A 43 -7.88 -0.56 3.68
N THR A 44 -8.22 -0.55 4.96
CA THR A 44 -8.52 0.69 5.68
C THR A 44 -7.71 0.72 6.97
N SER A 45 -7.07 1.85 7.26
CA SER A 45 -6.37 2.04 8.54
C SER A 45 -7.33 1.96 9.74
N ASP A 46 -6.85 1.53 10.89
CA ASP A 46 -7.66 1.34 12.10
C ASP A 46 -8.42 2.59 12.54
N ASP A 47 -7.89 3.78 12.26
CA ASP A 47 -8.56 5.05 12.56
C ASP A 47 -9.53 5.52 11.47
N GLY A 48 -9.63 4.78 10.36
CA GLY A 48 -10.49 5.09 9.23
C GLY A 48 -10.10 6.35 8.45
N ASN A 49 -8.87 6.85 8.61
CA ASN A 49 -8.42 8.08 7.95
C ASN A 49 -7.70 7.85 6.63
N LEU A 50 -7.24 6.62 6.38
CA LEU A 50 -6.64 6.20 5.12
C LEU A 50 -7.33 4.93 4.63
N ARG A 51 -7.76 4.92 3.37
CA ARG A 51 -8.35 3.76 2.72
C ARG A 51 -7.78 3.61 1.32
N ILE A 52 -7.39 2.40 1.00
CA ILE A 52 -6.75 2.07 -0.27
C ILE A 52 -7.53 0.96 -0.95
N TYR A 53 -7.85 1.16 -2.21
CA TYR A 53 -8.46 0.18 -3.10
C TYR A 53 -7.39 -0.25 -4.09
N THR A 54 -7.25 -1.55 -4.31
CA THR A 54 -6.26 -2.09 -5.24
C THR A 54 -6.89 -3.20 -6.09
N TRP A 55 -6.65 -3.19 -7.38
CA TRP A 55 -7.16 -4.20 -8.33
C TRP A 55 -6.19 -4.42 -9.48
N ASP A 56 -6.28 -5.59 -10.13
CA ASP A 56 -5.59 -5.84 -11.39
C ASP A 56 -6.32 -5.11 -12.53
N THR A 57 -5.65 -4.21 -13.21
CA THR A 57 -6.21 -3.48 -14.35
C THR A 57 -6.42 -4.36 -15.58
N GLN A 58 -5.94 -5.60 -15.58
CA GLN A 58 -5.95 -6.56 -16.67
C GLN A 58 -5.22 -6.08 -17.95
N ARG A 59 -4.36 -5.05 -17.80
CA ARG A 59 -3.62 -4.42 -18.92
C ARG A 59 -2.20 -4.95 -19.08
N GLY A 60 -1.68 -5.62 -18.05
CA GLY A 60 -0.28 -5.99 -17.95
C GLY A 60 0.17 -7.22 -18.73
N GLY A 61 -0.74 -7.96 -19.38
CA GLY A 61 -0.40 -9.20 -20.05
C GLY A 61 0.16 -10.26 -19.08
N THR A 62 1.46 -10.53 -19.15
CA THR A 62 2.15 -11.46 -18.21
C THR A 62 2.57 -10.79 -16.90
N MET A 63 2.60 -9.47 -16.85
CA MET A 63 2.84 -8.69 -15.63
C MET A 63 1.54 -8.03 -15.20
N ILE A 64 1.28 -8.01 -13.91
CA ILE A 64 0.11 -7.33 -13.36
C ILE A 64 0.41 -5.83 -13.29
N ILE A 65 -0.52 -5.02 -13.80
CA ILE A 65 -0.52 -3.56 -13.61
C ILE A 65 -1.63 -3.25 -12.62
N TRP A 66 -1.26 -2.73 -11.45
CA TRP A 66 -2.19 -2.41 -10.39
C TRP A 66 -2.86 -1.06 -10.60
N GLY A 67 -4.19 -1.04 -10.53
CA GLY A 67 -4.95 0.17 -10.31
C GLY A 67 -5.07 0.42 -8.81
N THR A 68 -4.93 1.67 -8.40
CA THR A 68 -5.00 2.04 -6.98
C THR A 68 -5.80 3.32 -6.79
N ILE A 69 -6.72 3.33 -5.85
CA ILE A 69 -7.38 4.54 -5.35
C ILE A 69 -7.01 4.70 -3.89
N MET A 70 -6.55 5.89 -3.52
CA MET A 70 -6.30 6.27 -2.14
C MET A 70 -7.29 7.33 -1.72
N GLN A 71 -8.10 7.03 -0.71
CA GLN A 71 -8.91 8.02 -0.02
C GLN A 71 -8.27 8.33 1.33
N TYR A 72 -8.15 9.59 1.65
CA TYR A 72 -7.65 10.01 2.96
C TYR A 72 -8.43 11.19 3.51
N ARG A 73 -8.59 11.18 4.80
CA ARG A 73 -9.33 12.20 5.54
C ARG A 73 -8.37 13.16 6.21
N THR A 74 -8.50 14.42 5.89
CA THR A 74 -7.93 15.51 6.67
C THR A 74 -8.97 15.96 7.70
N LYS A 75 -8.69 17.04 8.43
CA LYS A 75 -9.61 17.57 9.43
C LYS A 75 -11.03 17.85 8.88
N ASP A 76 -11.12 18.39 7.68
CA ASP A 76 -12.35 18.94 7.15
C ASP A 76 -12.78 18.34 5.78
N THR A 77 -11.94 17.53 5.16
CA THR A 77 -12.15 17.09 3.78
C THR A 77 -11.65 15.65 3.56
N ILE A 78 -12.34 14.92 2.69
CA ILE A 78 -11.87 13.66 2.15
C ILE A 78 -11.32 13.93 0.75
N TYR A 79 -10.08 13.53 0.55
CA TYR A 79 -9.40 13.58 -0.74
C TYR A 79 -9.35 12.20 -1.37
N THR A 80 -9.36 12.15 -2.69
CA THR A 80 -9.21 10.92 -3.46
C THR A 80 -8.12 11.12 -4.49
N ILE A 81 -7.17 10.20 -4.53
CA ILE A 81 -6.10 10.12 -5.53
C ILE A 81 -6.20 8.76 -6.19
N ALA A 82 -6.17 8.72 -7.50
CA ALA A 82 -6.15 7.47 -8.25
C ALA A 82 -4.84 7.36 -9.03
N ASN A 83 -4.26 6.18 -8.98
CA ASN A 83 -3.23 5.74 -9.89
C ASN A 83 -3.83 4.59 -10.72
N ASP A 84 -4.48 4.92 -11.79
CA ASP A 84 -4.59 3.98 -12.87
C ASP A 84 -3.61 4.47 -13.94
N ASP A 85 -2.84 3.65 -14.52
CA ASP A 85 -1.89 3.98 -15.60
C ASP A 85 -2.60 4.52 -16.88
N ILE A 86 -3.87 4.84 -16.73
CA ILE A 86 -4.72 5.53 -17.69
C ILE A 86 -4.34 6.99 -17.57
N ASP A 87 -3.73 7.49 -18.61
CA ASP A 87 -3.38 8.88 -18.85
C ASP A 87 -4.55 9.82 -18.49
N LEU A 88 -4.70 10.09 -17.20
CA LEU A 88 -5.55 11.17 -16.73
C LEU A 88 -4.79 12.45 -17.08
N GLU A 89 -4.82 12.78 -18.40
CA GLU A 89 -4.19 13.96 -18.94
C GLU A 89 -4.38 15.16 -18.00
N GLY A 90 -3.33 15.48 -17.27
CA GLY A 90 -3.10 16.81 -16.69
C GLY A 90 -3.87 17.18 -15.45
N LYS A 91 -4.50 16.28 -14.68
CA LYS A 91 -5.33 16.69 -13.52
C LYS A 91 -4.70 16.45 -12.15
N ILE A 92 -3.65 15.68 -12.03
CA ILE A 92 -2.91 15.51 -10.78
C ILE A 92 -1.47 15.92 -11.02
N ASP A 93 -1.02 16.95 -10.33
CA ASP A 93 0.40 17.25 -10.25
C ASP A 93 1.07 16.12 -9.43
N ARG A 94 1.61 15.12 -10.14
CA ARG A 94 2.24 13.94 -9.56
C ARG A 94 3.56 14.26 -8.86
N SER A 95 4.08 15.47 -9.01
CA SER A 95 5.39 15.85 -8.48
C SER A 95 5.42 15.95 -6.95
N ASP A 96 4.27 16.13 -6.31
CA ASP A 96 4.17 16.50 -4.89
C ASP A 96 3.37 15.53 -4.01
N THR A 97 2.85 14.42 -4.55
CA THR A 97 2.08 13.45 -3.76
C THR A 97 2.61 12.03 -3.92
N VAL A 98 2.49 11.23 -2.88
CA VAL A 98 2.81 9.80 -2.94
C VAL A 98 1.80 9.10 -3.83
N ILE A 99 2.28 8.32 -4.78
CA ILE A 99 1.49 7.43 -5.61
C ILE A 99 1.92 6.00 -5.31
N ILE A 100 0.94 5.14 -5.07
CA ILE A 100 1.16 3.71 -4.82
C ILE A 100 0.78 2.95 -6.09
N ASP A 101 1.72 2.20 -6.62
CA ASP A 101 1.59 1.36 -7.83
C ASP A 101 1.75 -0.13 -7.51
N THR A 102 1.63 -0.48 -6.25
CA THR A 102 1.76 -1.83 -5.72
C THR A 102 0.45 -2.30 -5.10
N TYR A 103 0.28 -3.60 -4.96
CA TYR A 103 -0.85 -4.18 -4.25
C TYR A 103 -0.67 -4.02 -2.74
N VAL A 104 -1.55 -3.24 -2.10
CA VAL A 104 -1.50 -2.98 -0.67
C VAL A 104 -2.18 -4.09 0.11
N LEU A 105 -1.43 -4.70 1.01
CA LEU A 105 -1.85 -5.85 1.82
C LEU A 105 -2.43 -5.43 3.17
N ASP A 106 -1.82 -4.41 3.81
CA ASP A 106 -2.21 -3.95 5.14
C ASP A 106 -1.71 -2.52 5.40
N ILE A 107 -2.32 -1.87 6.39
CA ILE A 107 -1.99 -0.51 6.84
C ILE A 107 -1.90 -0.49 8.35
N HIS A 108 -0.72 -0.19 8.90
CA HIS A 108 -0.53 0.01 10.34
C HIS A 108 -0.26 1.47 10.66
N LYS A 109 -0.96 1.99 11.66
CA LYS A 109 -0.77 3.35 12.12
C LYS A 109 0.15 3.39 13.35
N ILE A 110 1.20 4.21 13.25
CA ILE A 110 2.08 4.56 14.38
C ILE A 110 2.06 6.07 14.62
N TYR A 111 2.70 6.52 15.68
CA TYR A 111 2.80 7.94 16.00
C TYR A 111 4.25 8.34 16.23
N ASP A 112 4.66 9.46 15.63
CA ASP A 112 5.98 10.02 15.89
C ASP A 112 6.09 10.67 17.30
N SER A 113 7.28 11.18 17.61
CA SER A 113 7.57 11.87 18.89
C SER A 113 6.69 13.11 19.12
N HIS A 114 6.12 13.70 18.07
CA HIS A 114 5.19 14.82 18.12
C HIS A 114 3.71 14.39 18.12
N ARG A 115 3.45 13.07 18.24
CA ARG A 115 2.13 12.45 18.18
C ARG A 115 1.41 12.67 16.84
N GLN A 116 2.17 12.86 15.75
CA GLN A 116 1.60 12.90 14.42
C GLN A 116 1.50 11.49 13.85
N PRO A 117 0.37 11.14 13.22
CA PRO A 117 0.18 9.80 12.67
C PRO A 117 1.09 9.56 11.47
N ILE A 118 1.63 8.36 11.40
CA ILE A 118 2.34 7.79 10.26
C ILE A 118 1.65 6.48 9.92
N TYR A 119 1.43 6.23 8.64
CA TYR A 119 0.83 5.01 8.14
C TYR A 119 1.92 4.17 7.47
N LEU A 120 2.17 2.99 8.00
CA LEU A 120 3.01 1.96 7.39
C LEU A 120 2.17 1.16 6.43
N LEU A 121 2.57 1.11 5.18
CA LEU A 121 1.91 0.36 4.13
C LEU A 121 2.72 -0.89 3.83
N TYR A 122 2.11 -2.05 3.99
CA TYR A 122 2.65 -3.30 3.51
C TYR A 122 2.08 -3.58 2.13
N SER A 123 2.95 -3.76 1.16
CA SER A 123 2.54 -3.98 -0.21
C SER A 123 3.40 -5.02 -0.91
N VAL A 124 2.89 -5.54 -2.01
CA VAL A 124 3.58 -6.53 -2.84
C VAL A 124 3.46 -6.18 -4.31
N PHE A 125 4.53 -6.43 -5.04
CA PHE A 125 4.55 -6.46 -6.48
C PHE A 125 4.93 -7.88 -6.93
N PRO A 126 4.00 -8.67 -7.48
CA PRO A 126 4.31 -10.01 -7.96
C PRO A 126 5.17 -9.92 -9.23
N ILE A 127 6.37 -10.49 -9.17
CA ILE A 127 7.28 -10.58 -10.32
C ILE A 127 6.92 -11.78 -11.18
N SER A 128 6.51 -12.87 -10.54
CA SER A 128 6.08 -14.12 -11.17
C SER A 128 5.17 -14.91 -10.23
N SER A 129 4.66 -16.05 -10.70
CA SER A 129 3.91 -16.98 -9.84
C SER A 129 4.72 -17.55 -8.67
N MET A 130 6.04 -17.39 -8.68
CA MET A 130 6.96 -17.93 -7.68
C MET A 130 7.80 -16.87 -6.97
N MET A 131 7.70 -15.61 -7.35
CA MET A 131 8.51 -14.53 -6.80
C MET A 131 7.73 -13.24 -6.67
N GLY A 132 7.84 -12.59 -5.52
CA GLY A 132 7.27 -11.27 -5.26
C GLY A 132 8.30 -10.32 -4.65
N MET A 133 8.18 -9.04 -4.95
CA MET A 133 8.82 -7.98 -4.18
C MET A 133 7.83 -7.50 -3.12
N TYR A 134 8.26 -7.48 -1.88
CA TYR A 134 7.48 -6.96 -0.77
C TYR A 134 8.07 -5.63 -0.32
N PHE A 135 7.19 -4.70 0.01
CA PHE A 135 7.57 -3.34 0.37
C PHE A 135 6.98 -2.97 1.72
N ILE A 136 7.73 -2.20 2.48
CA ILE A 136 7.19 -1.38 3.55
C ILE A 136 7.47 0.06 3.16
N SER A 137 6.44 0.84 2.98
CA SER A 137 6.55 2.29 2.81
C SER A 137 5.85 3.01 3.96
N ALA A 138 6.21 4.25 4.19
CA ALA A 138 5.63 5.05 5.25
C ALA A 138 5.16 6.39 4.71
N ILE A 139 3.92 6.75 5.03
CA ILE A 139 3.32 8.00 4.57
C ILE A 139 2.66 8.77 5.71
N ARG A 140 2.48 10.06 5.51
CA ARG A 140 1.70 10.96 6.35
C ARG A 140 0.54 11.56 5.55
N ILE A 141 -0.55 11.84 6.24
CA ILE A 141 -1.61 12.68 5.71
C ILE A 141 -1.23 14.13 6.04
N GLY A 142 -0.80 14.87 5.01
CA GLY A 142 -0.56 16.31 5.11
C GLY A 142 -1.86 17.10 5.07
N GLU A 143 -1.78 18.40 4.86
CA GLU A 143 -2.94 19.28 4.86
C GLU A 143 -3.90 18.97 3.71
N ASN A 144 -3.37 18.69 2.51
CA ASN A 144 -4.14 18.43 1.30
C ASN A 144 -3.51 17.35 0.39
N ARG A 145 -2.52 16.62 0.86
CA ARG A 145 -1.78 15.60 0.09
C ARG A 145 -1.25 14.49 0.99
N LEU A 146 -0.88 13.37 0.38
CA LEU A 146 -0.07 12.34 1.01
C LEU A 146 1.42 12.66 0.84
N GLU A 147 2.16 12.59 1.93
CA GLU A 147 3.58 12.91 1.97
C GLU A 147 4.39 11.68 2.41
N PRO A 148 5.57 11.44 1.84
CA PRO A 148 6.43 10.36 2.34
C PRO A 148 6.87 10.65 3.78
N ALA A 149 6.84 9.63 4.63
CA ALA A 149 7.38 9.71 5.97
C ALA A 149 8.73 8.98 5.98
N TYR A 150 9.81 9.72 5.87
CA TYR A 150 11.18 9.22 5.77
C TYR A 150 11.70 8.56 7.05
N ILE A 151 10.98 7.53 7.53
CA ILE A 151 11.32 6.79 8.74
C ILE A 151 12.06 5.47 8.47
N LEU A 152 12.01 5.00 7.23
CA LEU A 152 12.70 3.81 6.76
C LEU A 152 13.93 4.27 5.98
N LEU A 153 15.07 4.36 6.63
CA LEU A 153 16.32 4.76 6.00
C LEU A 153 17.21 3.52 5.86
N GLU A 154 17.45 3.09 4.63
CA GLU A 154 18.56 2.21 4.35
C GLU A 154 19.87 3.00 4.20
N GLU A 155 21.03 2.33 4.35
CA GLU A 155 22.35 2.95 4.25
C GLU A 155 22.62 3.62 2.89
N ASP A 156 21.90 3.20 1.84
CA ASP A 156 21.97 3.74 0.48
C ASP A 156 21.00 4.89 0.20
N GLY A 157 20.22 5.32 1.20
CA GLY A 157 19.31 6.46 1.12
C GLY A 157 17.96 6.16 0.50
N HIS A 158 17.58 4.90 0.30
CA HIS A 158 16.23 4.51 -0.08
C HIS A 158 15.27 4.69 1.11
N TYR A 159 14.05 5.12 0.81
CA TYR A 159 13.04 5.47 1.81
C TYR A 159 11.99 4.37 2.02
N ASP A 160 12.02 3.34 1.17
CA ASP A 160 11.14 2.17 1.21
C ASP A 160 11.99 0.94 1.46
N TYR A 161 11.48 0.04 2.30
CA TYR A 161 12.13 -1.24 2.52
C TYR A 161 11.65 -2.24 1.48
N ILE A 162 12.56 -2.80 0.69
CA ILE A 162 12.25 -3.75 -0.38
C ILE A 162 12.83 -5.12 -0.04
N ILE A 163 11.99 -6.16 -0.13
CA ILE A 163 12.41 -7.53 0.08
C ILE A 163 11.99 -8.38 -1.10
N TYR A 164 12.92 -9.15 -1.60
CA TYR A 164 12.67 -10.18 -2.61
C TYR A 164 12.42 -11.50 -1.90
N VAL A 165 11.27 -12.11 -2.14
CA VAL A 165 10.93 -13.41 -1.58
C VAL A 165 10.63 -14.38 -2.71
N GLU A 166 11.40 -15.48 -2.75
CA GLU A 166 11.13 -16.61 -3.63
C GLU A 166 10.18 -17.59 -2.94
N GLY A 167 9.22 -18.10 -3.69
CA GLY A 167 8.27 -19.08 -3.21
C GLY A 167 6.86 -18.52 -3.02
N ASN A 168 5.91 -19.42 -2.83
CA ASN A 168 4.51 -19.09 -2.59
C ASN A 168 4.27 -18.84 -1.09
N ASN A 169 4.97 -17.86 -0.53
CA ASN A 169 4.88 -17.54 0.88
C ASN A 169 3.66 -16.68 1.19
N ASN A 170 3.03 -16.97 2.32
CA ASN A 170 2.03 -16.07 2.85
C ASN A 170 2.73 -14.75 3.25
N TRP A 171 2.23 -13.62 2.76
CA TRP A 171 2.80 -12.31 3.08
C TRP A 171 2.89 -12.06 4.59
N LYS A 172 1.98 -12.65 5.37
CA LYS A 172 1.99 -12.58 6.84
C LYS A 172 3.20 -13.24 7.47
N ASP A 173 3.89 -14.09 6.72
CA ASP A 173 5.15 -14.70 7.16
C ASP A 173 6.36 -13.85 6.75
N VAL A 174 6.17 -12.87 5.85
CA VAL A 174 7.24 -11.97 5.38
C VAL A 174 7.40 -10.79 6.32
N PHE A 175 6.27 -10.21 6.76
CA PHE A 175 6.24 -9.08 7.69
C PHE A 175 5.41 -9.41 8.91
N LEU A 176 6.00 -9.22 10.09
CA LEU A 176 5.27 -9.27 11.34
C LEU A 176 5.34 -7.90 11.99
N TYR A 177 4.20 -7.39 12.39
CA TYR A 177 4.08 -6.13 13.11
C TYR A 177 3.71 -6.38 14.58
N ASP A 178 4.39 -5.70 15.49
CA ASP A 178 4.12 -5.74 16.93
C ASP A 178 3.81 -4.31 17.39
N ASP A 179 2.52 -4.02 17.58
CA ASP A 179 2.01 -2.72 18.02
C ASP A 179 2.40 -2.39 19.47
N THR A 180 2.66 -3.38 20.31
CA THR A 180 3.07 -3.16 21.70
C THR A 180 4.44 -2.52 21.78
N ASN A 181 5.35 -2.95 20.90
CA ASN A 181 6.74 -2.50 20.87
C ASN A 181 7.04 -1.59 19.67
N LEU A 182 6.03 -1.26 18.85
CA LEU A 182 6.19 -0.54 17.59
C LEU A 182 7.31 -1.13 16.72
N SER A 183 7.28 -2.44 16.57
CA SER A 183 8.34 -3.21 15.93
C SER A 183 7.86 -3.86 14.66
N VAL A 184 8.74 -3.90 13.67
CA VAL A 184 8.57 -4.60 12.41
C VAL A 184 9.61 -5.69 12.30
N TYR A 185 9.19 -6.90 11.99
CA TYR A 185 10.05 -8.03 11.73
C TYR A 185 9.94 -8.36 10.24
N VAL A 186 11.10 -8.39 9.61
CA VAL A 186 11.21 -8.60 8.16
C VAL A 186 11.96 -9.90 7.93
N VAL A 187 11.39 -10.83 7.18
CA VAL A 187 12.05 -12.11 6.92
C VAL A 187 13.40 -11.90 6.22
N ASP A 188 14.45 -12.51 6.74
CA ASP A 188 15.79 -12.44 6.16
C ASP A 188 16.11 -13.68 5.31
N SER A 189 15.67 -14.85 5.78
CA SER A 189 15.86 -16.12 5.06
C SER A 189 14.78 -17.11 5.46
N ILE A 190 14.18 -17.74 4.45
CA ILE A 190 13.16 -18.78 4.60
C ILE A 190 13.78 -20.16 4.64
N GLU A 191 15.02 -20.33 4.16
CA GLU A 191 15.65 -21.66 3.99
C GLU A 191 16.06 -22.35 5.30
N VAL A 192 16.30 -21.60 6.38
CA VAL A 192 16.92 -22.16 7.62
C VAL A 192 16.06 -21.94 8.88
N GLY A 193 14.79 -21.69 8.71
CA GLY A 193 13.89 -21.29 9.80
C GLY A 193 13.70 -19.77 9.80
N ASN A 194 12.55 -19.37 10.27
CA ASN A 194 12.11 -17.97 10.17
C ASN A 194 13.01 -17.03 10.98
N TYR A 195 14.07 -16.57 10.36
CA TYR A 195 14.89 -15.49 10.91
C TYR A 195 14.38 -14.17 10.36
N TYR A 196 14.23 -13.22 11.26
CA TYR A 196 13.71 -11.89 10.94
C TYR A 196 14.71 -10.82 11.33
N ARG A 197 14.90 -9.85 10.46
CA ARG A 197 15.49 -8.56 10.83
C ARG A 197 14.47 -7.82 11.66
N HIS A 198 14.85 -7.46 12.87
CA HIS A 198 14.01 -6.74 13.81
C HIS A 198 14.31 -5.26 13.75
N TYR A 199 13.31 -4.46 13.47
CA TYR A 199 13.36 -3.01 13.51
C TYR A 199 12.38 -2.50 14.57
N ARG A 200 12.76 -1.46 15.28
CA ARG A 200 11.91 -0.77 16.26
C ARG A 200 11.84 0.70 15.93
N PHE A 201 10.65 1.26 16.01
CA PHE A 201 10.43 2.69 15.86
C PHE A 201 10.81 3.43 17.15
N ASP A 202 11.67 4.43 17.06
CA ASP A 202 12.14 5.22 18.20
C ASP A 202 11.36 6.55 18.38
N GLY A 203 10.38 6.79 17.55
CA GLY A 203 9.60 8.03 17.50
C GLY A 203 10.00 8.96 16.34
N GLU A 204 11.11 8.68 15.67
CA GLU A 204 11.59 9.44 14.51
C GLU A 204 11.86 8.53 13.31
N ARG A 205 12.47 7.36 13.55
CA ARG A 205 12.84 6.41 12.49
C ARG A 205 12.83 4.96 12.99
N MET A 206 12.83 4.02 12.06
CA MET A 206 13.02 2.60 12.33
C MET A 206 14.50 2.30 12.56
N GLN A 207 14.81 1.77 13.74
CA GLN A 207 16.15 1.37 14.13
C GLN A 207 16.31 -0.13 14.00
N TYR A 208 17.35 -0.58 13.31
CA TYR A 208 17.70 -1.99 13.30
C TYR A 208 18.18 -2.43 14.68
N ILE A 209 17.53 -3.42 15.26
CA ILE A 209 17.81 -3.94 16.60
C ILE A 209 18.66 -5.21 16.54
N GLY A 210 18.53 -5.99 15.46
CA GLY A 210 19.26 -7.24 15.28
C GLY A 210 18.40 -8.32 14.65
N MET A 211 18.92 -9.54 14.66
CA MET A 211 18.20 -10.73 14.17
C MET A 211 17.42 -11.37 15.31
N SER A 212 16.23 -11.84 15.01
CA SER A 212 15.40 -12.63 15.91
C SER A 212 14.84 -13.87 15.21
N LYS A 213 14.54 -14.89 16.00
CA LYS A 213 13.78 -16.07 15.55
C LYS A 213 12.38 -15.95 16.13
N GLN A 214 11.37 -16.00 15.27
CA GLN A 214 9.97 -16.00 15.66
C GLN A 214 9.41 -17.42 15.61
#